data_370b7217f4f9d091d7ae1a52d66f1087
#
_entry.id   370b7217f4f9d091d7ae1a52d66f1087
#
_cell.length_a   1.000
_cell.length_b   1.000
_cell.length_c   1.000
_cell.angle_alpha   90.00
_cell.angle_beta   90.00
_cell.angle_gamma   90.00
#
_symmetry.space_group_name_H-M   'P 1'
#
loop_
_entity.id
_entity.type
_entity.pdbx_description
1 polymer ?
#
loop_
_entity_poly.entity_id
_entity_poly.type
_entity_poly.pdbx_seq_one_letter_code
_entity_poly.pdbx_strand_id
1 'polypeptide(L)'
;EEGSNALDLPDRPSDLSQRDGRAVRKGNEIARSFADNKVDVIIYAVEKSLDSYKFNLLHCKQTFISQLKSGAMGARTIDEGSMDEKSGMNFSEYMAILSGNTDLLDKARLEKKVAALESERKSFYKDKSGSTWKLESHTKKLDENNEHIAKLTADYEAFTSRAQTDEDGYYRNPVKLDGLAATDAKSVGTRLQEIAKNATTGGEYLPIGELYGFPILVKTESSIREGVEVKQNRFFIEGAYKYTYNNGQLAMSDHKAAATNFLNALDRIPKLTEQYRTENEKLEKDLPTLREVVGGTWKKEDELKLLKSEMAVLERKIRLELVPLEKNMEKGETDMKQKQSPQILLSSIENPEQPSSQHTLVERSVSQTKSFRL
;
A
#
# COMPACT_ATOMS: atom_id res chain seq x y z
N GLU A 1 32.54 36.67 11.11
CA GLU A 1 31.18 37.21 11.29
C GLU A 1 30.51 37.43 9.94
N GLU A 2 30.05 36.38 9.28
CA GLU A 2 29.10 36.53 8.18
C GLU A 2 27.74 36.01 8.67
N GLY A 3 27.15 36.77 9.62
CA GLY A 3 25.71 36.75 9.84
C GLY A 3 25.05 37.33 8.59
N SER A 4 24.34 36.50 7.82
CA SER A 4 23.56 36.99 6.70
C SER A 4 22.45 37.90 7.24
N ASN A 5 22.70 39.19 7.34
CA ASN A 5 21.70 40.19 7.64
C ASN A 5 20.78 40.35 6.43
N ALA A 6 19.69 39.61 6.42
CA ALA A 6 18.66 39.78 5.42
C ALA A 6 17.78 40.97 5.77
N LEU A 7 18.14 42.14 5.26
CA LEU A 7 17.39 43.38 5.40
C LEU A 7 16.07 43.38 4.62
N ASP A 8 15.83 42.43 3.76
CA ASP A 8 14.61 42.35 2.95
C ASP A 8 14.13 40.90 2.78
N LEU A 9 12.81 40.70 2.81
CA LEU A 9 12.17 39.42 2.61
C LEU A 9 12.11 39.13 1.10
N PRO A 10 12.54 37.94 0.66
CA PRO A 10 12.45 37.57 -0.75
C PRO A 10 11.00 37.35 -1.18
N ASP A 11 10.70 37.58 -2.45
CA ASP A 11 9.34 37.40 -2.99
C ASP A 11 8.96 35.95 -3.26
N ARG A 12 9.90 35.02 -3.14
CA ARG A 12 9.69 33.59 -3.42
C ARG A 12 10.08 32.72 -2.22
N PRO A 13 9.23 31.74 -1.86
CA PRO A 13 9.58 30.78 -0.79
C PRO A 13 10.86 29.99 -1.06
N SER A 14 11.17 29.69 -2.33
CA SER A 14 12.40 28.99 -2.71
C SER A 14 13.66 29.79 -2.35
N ASP A 15 13.62 31.12 -2.53
CA ASP A 15 14.77 31.97 -2.29
C ASP A 15 15.04 32.12 -0.78
N LEU A 16 13.95 32.16 0.02
CA LEU A 16 14.03 32.09 1.47
C LEU A 16 14.68 30.78 1.92
N SER A 17 14.15 29.65 1.47
CA SER A 17 14.68 28.32 1.79
C SER A 17 16.13 28.11 1.32
N GLN A 18 16.53 28.66 0.16
CA GLN A 18 17.90 28.60 -0.31
C GLN A 18 18.85 29.44 0.54
N ARG A 19 18.43 30.63 0.92
CA ARG A 19 19.22 31.51 1.78
C ARG A 19 19.47 30.87 3.14
N ASP A 20 18.40 30.44 3.79
CA ASP A 20 18.48 29.79 5.10
C ASP A 20 19.25 28.46 5.01
N GLY A 21 19.05 27.70 3.95
CA GLY A 21 19.77 26.46 3.68
C GLY A 21 21.28 26.64 3.48
N ARG A 22 21.76 27.81 3.09
CA ARG A 22 23.21 28.10 3.03
C ARG A 22 23.83 28.18 4.43
N ALA A 23 23.14 28.79 5.37
CA ALA A 23 23.59 28.92 6.75
C ALA A 23 23.51 27.57 7.51
N VAL A 24 22.45 26.80 7.26
CA VAL A 24 22.16 25.52 7.97
C VAL A 24 22.81 24.31 7.30
N ARG A 25 23.58 24.49 6.23
CA ARG A 25 24.17 23.39 5.45
C ARG A 25 25.11 22.52 6.28
N LYS A 26 25.05 21.19 6.04
CA LYS A 26 26.01 20.26 6.60
C LYS A 26 27.45 20.69 6.24
N GLY A 27 28.31 20.85 7.25
CA GLY A 27 29.69 21.32 7.07
C GLY A 27 29.89 22.79 7.44
N ASN A 28 28.93 23.44 8.09
CA ASN A 28 29.17 24.73 8.74
C ASN A 28 30.09 24.54 9.95
N GLU A 29 31.41 24.74 9.72
CA GLU A 29 32.46 24.55 10.75
C GLU A 29 32.33 25.54 11.90
N ILE A 30 31.83 26.74 11.64
CA ILE A 30 31.62 27.78 12.65
C ILE A 30 30.50 27.34 13.62
N ALA A 31 29.37 26.92 13.08
CA ALA A 31 28.27 26.45 13.91
C ALA A 31 28.67 25.21 14.75
N ARG A 32 29.47 24.32 14.15
CA ARG A 32 29.95 23.10 14.81
C ARG A 32 30.94 23.41 15.94
N SER A 33 31.82 24.39 15.73
CA SER A 33 32.92 24.69 16.66
C SER A 33 32.52 25.66 17.78
N PHE A 34 31.57 26.57 17.51
CA PHE A 34 31.27 27.68 18.42
C PHE A 34 29.80 27.79 18.85
N ALA A 35 28.89 27.02 18.27
CA ALA A 35 27.45 27.17 18.51
C ALA A 35 26.71 25.81 18.67
N ASP A 36 27.34 24.79 19.17
CA ASP A 36 26.75 23.44 19.40
C ASP A 36 26.02 22.89 18.17
N ASN A 37 26.53 23.16 16.98
CA ASN A 37 25.93 22.81 15.70
C ASN A 37 24.53 23.43 15.48
N LYS A 38 24.26 24.61 16.06
CA LYS A 38 23.03 25.36 15.90
C LYS A 38 23.28 26.61 15.06
N VAL A 39 22.27 27.03 14.33
CA VAL A 39 22.26 28.28 13.56
C VAL A 39 20.94 28.97 13.85
N ASP A 40 21.01 30.20 14.33
CA ASP A 40 19.84 31.03 14.53
C ASP A 40 19.56 31.86 13.27
N VAL A 41 18.33 31.72 12.75
CA VAL A 41 17.84 32.55 11.65
C VAL A 41 17.01 33.67 12.24
N ILE A 42 17.53 34.91 12.17
CA ILE A 42 16.85 36.11 12.72
C ILE A 42 16.21 36.88 11.58
N ILE A 43 14.90 37.05 11.63
CA ILE A 43 14.12 37.80 10.66
C ILE A 43 13.69 39.12 11.29
N TYR A 44 14.12 40.24 10.70
CA TYR A 44 13.70 41.54 11.11
C TYR A 44 12.44 41.95 10.33
N ALA A 45 11.42 42.36 11.04
CA ALA A 45 10.17 42.84 10.45
C ALA A 45 9.53 43.89 11.34
N VAL A 46 8.84 44.85 10.75
CA VAL A 46 8.11 45.91 11.47
C VAL A 46 6.65 45.48 11.58
N GLU A 47 6.12 45.59 12.80
CA GLU A 47 4.72 45.27 13.09
C GLU A 47 3.77 46.14 12.26
N LYS A 48 2.69 45.56 11.71
CA LYS A 48 1.66 46.24 10.89
C LYS A 48 2.21 46.99 9.67
N SER A 49 3.33 46.56 9.13
CA SER A 49 4.00 47.19 7.98
C SER A 49 3.87 46.33 6.70
N LEU A 50 4.53 46.80 5.64
CA LEU A 50 4.69 46.06 4.38
C LEU A 50 5.35 44.67 4.57
N ASP A 51 6.13 44.51 5.62
CA ASP A 51 6.75 43.25 5.96
C ASP A 51 5.69 42.20 6.34
N SER A 52 4.64 42.57 7.08
CA SER A 52 3.50 41.69 7.36
C SER A 52 2.80 41.23 6.08
N TYR A 53 2.66 42.10 5.10
CA TYR A 53 2.09 41.79 3.80
C TYR A 53 2.99 40.83 3.02
N LYS A 54 4.31 41.06 2.97
CA LYS A 54 5.28 40.17 2.30
C LYS A 54 5.29 38.80 2.95
N PHE A 55 5.26 38.69 4.26
CA PHE A 55 5.15 37.41 4.97
C PHE A 55 3.87 36.66 4.62
N ASN A 56 2.74 37.34 4.59
CA ASN A 56 1.47 36.73 4.20
C ASN A 56 1.51 36.20 2.77
N LEU A 57 2.11 36.97 1.85
CA LEU A 57 2.27 36.54 0.46
C LEU A 57 3.18 35.31 0.32
N LEU A 58 4.31 35.29 1.06
CA LEU A 58 5.19 34.12 1.10
C LEU A 58 4.49 32.89 1.66
N HIS A 59 3.72 33.08 2.72
CA HIS A 59 2.92 32.03 3.33
C HIS A 59 1.90 31.45 2.34
N CYS A 60 1.11 32.28 1.66
CA CYS A 60 0.16 31.83 0.66
C CYS A 60 0.84 31.04 -0.49
N LYS A 61 1.99 31.50 -0.94
CA LYS A 61 2.76 30.84 -1.99
C LYS A 61 3.32 29.48 -1.53
N GLN A 62 3.89 29.42 -0.33
CA GLN A 62 4.43 28.19 0.25
C GLN A 62 3.35 27.14 0.45
N THR A 63 2.25 27.57 0.94
CA THR A 63 0.99 26.87 1.13
C THR A 63 0.51 26.20 -0.16
N PHE A 64 0.40 26.96 -1.25
CA PHE A 64 0.03 26.44 -2.57
C PHE A 64 1.02 25.36 -3.05
N ILE A 65 2.33 25.59 -2.87
CA ILE A 65 3.37 24.61 -3.24
C ILE A 65 3.21 23.33 -2.44
N SER A 66 2.91 23.41 -1.15
CA SER A 66 2.71 22.23 -0.30
C SER A 66 1.46 21.45 -0.69
N GLN A 67 0.35 22.12 -0.99
CA GLN A 67 -0.86 21.48 -1.52
C GLN A 67 -0.60 20.74 -2.83
N LEU A 68 0.12 21.40 -3.74
CA LEU A 68 0.47 20.80 -5.04
C LEU A 68 1.33 19.55 -4.88
N LYS A 69 2.32 19.58 -3.98
CA LYS A 69 3.21 18.43 -3.70
C LYS A 69 2.50 17.28 -2.99
N SER A 70 1.56 17.57 -2.11
CA SER A 70 0.82 16.56 -1.34
C SER A 70 -0.34 15.94 -2.13
N GLY A 71 -0.70 16.48 -3.30
CA GLY A 71 -1.87 16.06 -4.08
C GLY A 71 -3.22 16.41 -3.43
N ALA A 72 -3.21 17.17 -2.34
CA ALA A 72 -4.41 17.56 -1.59
C ALA A 72 -5.09 18.81 -2.18
N MET A 73 -5.32 18.80 -3.50
CA MET A 73 -5.91 19.93 -4.25
C MET A 73 -7.41 20.16 -3.97
N GLY A 74 -7.89 19.91 -2.80
CA GLY A 74 -9.30 20.15 -2.41
C GLY A 74 -9.48 20.74 -1.01
N ALA A 75 -8.43 20.80 -0.22
CA ALA A 75 -8.49 21.39 1.12
C ALA A 75 -8.13 22.89 1.04
N ARG A 76 -9.09 23.76 1.41
CA ARG A 76 -8.84 25.20 1.57
C ARG A 76 -7.98 25.54 2.80
N THR A 77 -7.78 24.57 3.67
CA THR A 77 -6.93 24.67 4.86
C THR A 77 -5.67 23.86 4.66
N ILE A 78 -4.55 24.49 4.84
CA ILE A 78 -3.24 23.92 4.63
C ILE A 78 -2.68 23.49 5.95
N ASP A 79 -2.15 22.29 5.97
CA ASP A 79 -1.37 21.79 7.08
C ASP A 79 0.01 22.44 7.04
N GLU A 80 0.16 23.52 7.80
CA GLU A 80 1.45 24.20 8.01
C GLU A 80 2.36 23.40 8.95
N GLY A 81 1.83 22.38 9.63
CA GLY A 81 2.53 21.61 10.65
C GLY A 81 3.67 20.73 10.15
N SER A 82 3.79 20.52 8.84
CA SER A 82 4.81 19.62 8.30
C SER A 82 6.15 20.27 7.99
N MET A 83 6.29 21.60 8.09
CA MET A 83 7.50 22.27 7.60
C MET A 83 8.65 22.38 8.59
N ASP A 84 8.40 22.38 9.90
CA ASP A 84 9.52 22.38 10.85
C ASP A 84 9.13 21.95 12.27
N GLU A 85 9.09 20.65 12.51
CA GLU A 85 9.00 20.10 13.88
C GLU A 85 10.23 20.47 14.76
N LYS A 86 11.28 21.03 14.16
CA LYS A 86 12.57 21.27 14.83
C LYS A 86 12.91 22.74 15.09
N SER A 87 12.24 23.71 14.51
CA SER A 87 12.65 25.11 14.59
C SER A 87 11.75 26.05 15.41
N GLY A 88 10.81 25.54 16.16
CA GLY A 88 10.13 26.31 17.20
C GLY A 88 8.91 27.12 16.77
N MET A 89 8.96 27.95 15.77
CA MET A 89 7.84 28.78 15.33
C MET A 89 7.47 28.54 13.88
N ASN A 90 6.18 28.38 13.60
CA ASN A 90 5.65 28.28 12.24
C ASN A 90 5.32 29.67 11.65
N PHE A 91 5.05 29.73 10.34
CA PHE A 91 4.73 30.96 9.63
C PHE A 91 3.49 31.67 10.19
N SER A 92 2.48 30.94 10.65
CA SER A 92 1.27 31.48 11.28
C SER A 92 1.56 32.13 12.62
N GLU A 93 2.51 31.59 13.40
CA GLU A 93 2.96 32.20 14.65
C GLU A 93 3.71 33.50 14.38
N TYR A 94 4.56 33.59 13.35
CA TYR A 94 5.19 34.83 12.93
C TYR A 94 4.15 35.89 12.50
N MET A 95 3.16 35.48 11.70
CA MET A 95 2.08 36.35 11.26
C MET A 95 1.28 36.92 12.45
N ALA A 96 1.01 36.07 13.43
CA ALA A 96 0.30 36.48 14.65
C ALA A 96 1.08 37.55 15.45
N ILE A 97 2.39 37.35 15.60
CA ILE A 97 3.27 38.32 16.28
C ILE A 97 3.34 39.63 15.50
N LEU A 98 3.52 39.59 14.20
CA LEU A 98 3.60 40.75 13.33
C LEU A 98 2.28 41.55 13.27
N SER A 99 1.14 40.86 13.40
CA SER A 99 -0.17 41.51 13.47
C SER A 99 -0.47 42.14 14.83
N GLY A 100 0.31 41.82 15.89
CA GLY A 100 0.06 42.23 17.26
C GLY A 100 -1.23 41.67 17.87
N ASN A 101 -1.77 40.56 17.26
CA ASN A 101 -3.00 39.94 17.71
C ASN A 101 -2.72 38.57 18.36
N THR A 102 -2.90 38.49 19.68
CA THR A 102 -2.68 37.29 20.49
C THR A 102 -3.62 36.13 20.08
N ASP A 103 -4.84 36.45 19.62
CA ASP A 103 -5.82 35.46 19.21
C ASP A 103 -5.35 34.68 17.94
N LEU A 104 -4.64 35.34 17.04
CA LEU A 104 -4.02 34.68 15.87
C LEU A 104 -2.90 33.75 16.30
N LEU A 105 -2.13 34.09 17.34
CA LEU A 105 -1.09 33.22 17.88
C LEU A 105 -1.69 31.95 18.52
N ASP A 106 -2.74 32.13 19.30
CA ASP A 106 -3.43 31.00 19.93
C ASP A 106 -4.12 30.10 18.88
N LYS A 107 -4.70 30.70 17.83
CA LYS A 107 -5.23 29.97 16.70
C LYS A 107 -4.14 29.11 16.03
N ALA A 108 -2.98 29.68 15.72
CA ALA A 108 -1.87 28.96 15.11
C ALA A 108 -1.39 27.78 15.97
N ARG A 109 -1.33 27.94 17.28
CA ARG A 109 -0.99 26.87 18.22
C ARG A 109 -2.02 25.75 18.25
N LEU A 110 -3.32 26.11 18.22
CA LEU A 110 -4.41 25.14 18.17
C LEU A 110 -4.41 24.38 16.84
N GLU A 111 -4.23 25.06 15.72
CA GLU A 111 -4.10 24.45 14.38
C GLU A 111 -2.99 23.40 14.34
N LYS A 112 -1.81 23.72 14.89
CA LYS A 112 -0.68 22.80 14.99
C LYS A 112 -1.05 21.54 15.80
N LYS A 113 -1.73 21.69 16.93
CA LYS A 113 -2.18 20.55 17.74
C LYS A 113 -3.24 19.71 17.02
N VAL A 114 -4.20 20.35 16.38
CA VAL A 114 -5.26 19.68 15.60
C VAL A 114 -4.64 18.90 14.46
N ALA A 115 -3.73 19.50 13.68
CA ALA A 115 -3.05 18.84 12.57
C ALA A 115 -2.23 17.61 13.03
N ALA A 116 -1.52 17.71 14.15
CA ALA A 116 -0.80 16.59 14.73
C ALA A 116 -1.72 15.43 15.11
N LEU A 117 -2.84 15.73 15.78
CA LEU A 117 -3.83 14.71 16.14
C LEU A 117 -4.56 14.10 14.93
N GLU A 118 -4.85 14.91 13.91
CA GLU A 118 -5.43 14.40 12.64
C GLU A 118 -4.47 13.46 11.90
N SER A 119 -3.19 13.81 11.88
CA SER A 119 -2.15 12.95 11.29
C SER A 119 -2.04 11.63 12.07
N GLU A 120 -2.01 11.69 13.40
CA GLU A 120 -2.01 10.49 14.26
C GLU A 120 -3.26 9.63 14.03
N ARG A 121 -4.45 10.26 13.97
CA ARG A 121 -5.70 9.58 13.67
C ARG A 121 -5.67 8.89 12.31
N LYS A 122 -5.19 9.59 11.28
CA LYS A 122 -5.07 9.03 9.92
C LYS A 122 -4.13 7.82 9.90
N SER A 123 -3.00 7.89 10.60
CA SER A 123 -2.07 6.76 10.73
C SER A 123 -2.74 5.57 11.41
N PHE A 124 -3.41 5.80 12.55
CA PHE A 124 -4.14 4.76 13.28
C PHE A 124 -5.15 4.03 12.40
N TYR A 125 -6.00 4.77 11.66
CA TYR A 125 -7.00 4.14 10.80
C TYR A 125 -6.39 3.43 9.58
N LYS A 126 -5.26 3.93 9.07
CA LYS A 126 -4.51 3.24 8.02
C LYS A 126 -3.96 1.89 8.52
N ASP A 127 -3.36 1.89 9.70
CA ASP A 127 -2.81 0.68 10.32
C ASP A 127 -3.92 -0.32 10.69
N LYS A 128 -5.03 0.18 11.20
CA LYS A 128 -6.25 -0.61 11.46
C LYS A 128 -6.79 -1.26 10.19
N SER A 129 -6.90 -0.50 9.09
CA SER A 129 -7.36 -1.03 7.79
C SER A 129 -6.41 -2.11 7.25
N GLY A 130 -5.09 -1.88 7.36
CA GLY A 130 -4.09 -2.89 7.00
C GLY A 130 -4.20 -4.16 7.84
N SER A 131 -4.46 -4.02 9.14
CA SER A 131 -4.66 -5.15 10.05
C SER A 131 -5.97 -5.91 9.77
N THR A 132 -7.03 -5.22 9.38
CA THR A 132 -8.31 -5.84 8.96
C THR A 132 -8.08 -6.72 7.73
N TRP A 133 -7.42 -6.18 6.71
CA TRP A 133 -7.10 -6.96 5.50
C TRP A 133 -6.25 -8.20 5.82
N LYS A 134 -5.24 -8.06 6.70
CA LYS A 134 -4.43 -9.20 7.13
C LYS A 134 -5.26 -10.24 7.88
N LEU A 135 -6.14 -9.81 8.78
CA LEU A 135 -7.04 -10.70 9.53
C LEU A 135 -7.92 -11.53 8.60
N GLU A 136 -8.55 -10.89 7.61
CA GLU A 136 -9.38 -11.56 6.60
C GLU A 136 -8.55 -12.53 5.76
N SER A 137 -7.37 -12.09 5.31
CA SER A 137 -6.44 -12.92 4.51
C SER A 137 -5.96 -14.15 5.30
N HIS A 138 -5.58 -13.98 6.59
CA HIS A 138 -5.14 -15.09 7.44
C HIS A 138 -6.27 -16.07 7.71
N THR A 139 -7.48 -15.57 7.97
CA THR A 139 -8.66 -16.43 8.20
C THR A 139 -8.97 -17.26 6.95
N LYS A 140 -9.01 -16.62 5.79
CA LYS A 140 -9.24 -17.33 4.51
C LYS A 140 -8.16 -18.37 4.23
N LYS A 141 -6.89 -18.05 4.49
CA LYS A 141 -5.77 -18.97 4.30
C LYS A 141 -5.84 -20.17 5.24
N LEU A 142 -6.28 -19.97 6.49
CA LEU A 142 -6.54 -21.05 7.43
C LEU A 142 -7.61 -22.02 6.93
N ASP A 143 -8.71 -21.48 6.40
CA ASP A 143 -9.81 -22.30 5.86
C ASP A 143 -9.32 -23.10 4.65
N GLU A 144 -8.58 -22.47 3.72
CA GLU A 144 -7.96 -23.13 2.57
C GLU A 144 -6.99 -24.23 3.00
N ASN A 145 -6.10 -23.94 3.96
CA ASN A 145 -5.14 -24.92 4.46
C ASN A 145 -5.84 -26.10 5.17
N ASN A 146 -6.92 -25.84 5.93
CA ASN A 146 -7.70 -26.90 6.57
C ASN A 146 -8.38 -27.81 5.54
N GLU A 147 -8.87 -27.24 4.44
CA GLU A 147 -9.42 -28.02 3.32
C GLU A 147 -8.32 -28.87 2.65
N HIS A 148 -7.12 -28.30 2.47
CA HIS A 148 -5.97 -29.05 1.96
C HIS A 148 -5.57 -30.18 2.88
N ILE A 149 -5.48 -29.94 4.19
CA ILE A 149 -5.18 -30.97 5.20
C ILE A 149 -6.21 -32.10 5.15
N ALA A 150 -7.50 -31.76 5.10
CA ALA A 150 -8.55 -32.77 5.04
C ALA A 150 -8.44 -33.67 3.79
N LYS A 151 -8.22 -33.09 2.61
CA LYS A 151 -8.03 -33.83 1.36
C LYS A 151 -6.77 -34.70 1.37
N LEU A 152 -5.65 -34.14 1.84
CA LEU A 152 -4.39 -34.88 1.98
C LEU A 152 -4.52 -36.07 2.96
N THR A 153 -5.20 -35.84 4.08
CA THR A 153 -5.41 -36.88 5.10
C THR A 153 -6.29 -38.00 4.52
N ALA A 154 -7.37 -37.67 3.82
CA ALA A 154 -8.23 -38.66 3.19
C ALA A 154 -7.50 -39.51 2.13
N ASP A 155 -6.66 -38.88 1.28
CA ASP A 155 -5.85 -39.59 0.31
C ASP A 155 -4.81 -40.52 0.99
N TYR A 156 -4.17 -40.04 2.07
CA TYR A 156 -3.22 -40.85 2.80
C TYR A 156 -3.88 -42.05 3.52
N GLU A 157 -5.07 -41.86 4.10
CA GLU A 157 -5.87 -42.93 4.68
C GLU A 157 -6.30 -43.96 3.62
N ALA A 158 -6.74 -43.50 2.45
CA ALA A 158 -7.08 -44.36 1.32
C ALA A 158 -5.85 -45.15 0.83
N PHE A 159 -4.67 -44.52 0.80
CA PHE A 159 -3.42 -45.21 0.48
C PHE A 159 -3.08 -46.26 1.52
N THR A 160 -2.99 -45.89 2.81
CA THR A 160 -2.57 -46.81 3.88
C THR A 160 -3.55 -47.98 4.10
N SER A 161 -4.86 -47.78 3.88
CA SER A 161 -5.86 -48.84 3.97
C SER A 161 -5.71 -49.92 2.87
N ARG A 162 -5.11 -49.58 1.73
CA ARG A 162 -4.91 -50.49 0.61
C ARG A 162 -3.47 -50.99 0.50
N ALA A 163 -2.54 -50.26 1.10
CA ALA A 163 -1.13 -50.55 1.05
C ALA A 163 -0.82 -51.86 1.79
N GLN A 164 0.02 -52.70 1.18
CA GLN A 164 0.55 -53.91 1.78
C GLN A 164 1.99 -53.68 2.21
N THR A 165 2.36 -54.10 3.39
CA THR A 165 3.74 -54.07 3.88
C THR A 165 4.42 -55.46 3.68
N ASP A 166 5.73 -55.46 3.54
CA ASP A 166 6.55 -56.67 3.59
C ASP A 166 6.90 -57.03 5.07
N GLU A 167 7.68 -58.08 5.23
CA GLU A 167 8.11 -58.58 6.57
C GLU A 167 8.98 -57.58 7.31
N ASP A 168 9.66 -56.68 6.62
CA ASP A 168 10.51 -55.63 7.16
C ASP A 168 9.74 -54.34 7.44
N GLY A 169 8.41 -54.30 7.13
CA GLY A 169 7.54 -53.16 7.39
C GLY A 169 7.56 -52.09 6.31
N TYR A 170 8.21 -52.34 5.15
CA TYR A 170 8.17 -51.44 4.01
C TYR A 170 6.96 -51.69 3.13
N TYR A 171 6.42 -50.61 2.54
CA TYR A 171 5.31 -50.72 1.61
C TYR A 171 5.74 -51.48 0.36
N ARG A 172 4.96 -52.50 -0.04
CA ARG A 172 5.09 -53.14 -1.36
C ARG A 172 4.75 -52.13 -2.45
N ASN A 173 5.28 -52.33 -3.64
CA ASN A 173 5.10 -51.43 -4.78
C ASN A 173 4.45 -52.11 -5.98
N PRO A 174 3.16 -52.48 -5.90
CA PRO A 174 2.46 -53.21 -6.97
C PRO A 174 2.00 -52.25 -8.07
N VAL A 175 2.91 -51.49 -8.68
CA VAL A 175 2.61 -50.63 -9.82
C VAL A 175 2.13 -51.48 -10.98
N LYS A 176 0.92 -51.20 -11.48
CA LYS A 176 0.36 -51.79 -12.66
C LYS A 176 0.37 -50.75 -13.77
N LEU A 177 1.02 -51.09 -14.90
CA LEU A 177 1.05 -50.21 -16.08
C LEU A 177 0.17 -50.79 -17.18
N ASP A 178 -0.49 -49.95 -17.93
CA ASP A 178 -1.32 -50.37 -19.05
C ASP A 178 -0.48 -51.07 -20.12
N GLY A 179 -0.96 -52.25 -20.53
CA GLY A 179 -0.26 -53.07 -21.51
C GLY A 179 0.96 -53.84 -20.98
N LEU A 180 1.20 -53.84 -19.63
CA LEU A 180 2.27 -54.64 -19.02
C LEU A 180 1.69 -55.61 -17.99
N ALA A 181 1.82 -56.91 -18.19
CA ALA A 181 1.37 -57.94 -17.23
C ALA A 181 2.34 -58.11 -16.04
N ALA A 182 3.61 -57.74 -16.19
CA ALA A 182 4.63 -57.87 -15.19
C ALA A 182 4.52 -56.73 -14.14
N THR A 183 4.70 -57.06 -12.85
CA THR A 183 4.68 -56.12 -11.71
C THR A 183 6.02 -55.99 -11.01
N ASP A 184 7.06 -56.66 -11.53
CA ASP A 184 8.40 -56.59 -10.98
C ASP A 184 9.05 -55.24 -11.28
N ALA A 185 9.84 -54.73 -10.36
CA ALA A 185 10.43 -53.37 -10.39
C ALA A 185 11.29 -53.13 -11.66
N LYS A 186 11.92 -54.18 -12.21
CA LYS A 186 12.75 -54.06 -13.41
C LYS A 186 11.89 -53.84 -14.66
N SER A 187 10.88 -54.67 -14.87
CA SER A 187 9.97 -54.55 -16.02
C SER A 187 9.16 -53.25 -15.98
N VAL A 188 8.60 -52.91 -14.82
CA VAL A 188 7.88 -51.64 -14.57
C VAL A 188 8.80 -50.44 -14.83
N GLY A 189 10.00 -50.43 -14.25
CA GLY A 189 10.95 -49.34 -14.40
C GLY A 189 11.40 -49.16 -15.86
N THR A 190 11.66 -50.24 -16.58
CA THR A 190 12.00 -50.21 -18.03
C THR A 190 10.87 -49.59 -18.83
N ARG A 191 9.61 -50.01 -18.60
CA ARG A 191 8.45 -49.49 -19.30
C ARG A 191 8.22 -47.99 -19.00
N LEU A 192 8.38 -47.58 -17.77
CA LEU A 192 8.30 -46.16 -17.38
C LEU A 192 9.37 -45.31 -18.07
N GLN A 193 10.60 -45.80 -18.16
CA GLN A 193 11.69 -45.09 -18.85
C GLN A 193 11.44 -45.01 -20.38
N GLU A 194 10.81 -46.02 -20.98
CA GLU A 194 10.35 -45.96 -22.40
C GLU A 194 9.27 -44.88 -22.56
N ILE A 195 8.26 -44.85 -21.68
CA ILE A 195 7.22 -43.82 -21.67
C ILE A 195 7.84 -42.44 -21.48
N ALA A 196 8.81 -42.29 -20.56
CA ALA A 196 9.50 -41.03 -20.31
C ALA A 196 10.24 -40.48 -21.54
N LYS A 197 10.75 -41.37 -22.42
CA LYS A 197 11.43 -40.98 -23.66
C LYS A 197 10.46 -40.68 -24.80
N ASN A 198 9.37 -41.44 -24.91
CA ASN A 198 8.57 -41.52 -26.14
C ASN A 198 7.17 -40.85 -25.99
N ALA A 199 6.68 -40.62 -24.79
CA ALA A 199 5.34 -40.05 -24.60
C ALA A 199 5.24 -38.66 -25.17
N THR A 200 4.13 -38.39 -25.86
CA THR A 200 3.76 -37.07 -26.35
C THR A 200 2.29 -36.85 -26.03
N THR A 201 2.03 -36.04 -25.02
CA THR A 201 0.66 -35.84 -24.48
C THR A 201 0.01 -34.55 -24.93
N GLY A 202 0.71 -33.71 -25.70
CA GLY A 202 0.18 -32.41 -26.11
C GLY A 202 -0.09 -31.44 -24.94
N GLY A 203 0.46 -31.71 -23.74
CA GLY A 203 0.21 -30.91 -22.53
C GLY A 203 -0.94 -31.44 -21.67
N GLU A 204 -1.61 -32.51 -22.10
CA GLU A 204 -2.68 -33.15 -21.33
C GLU A 204 -2.13 -34.24 -20.38
N TYR A 205 -2.91 -34.59 -19.35
CA TYR A 205 -2.59 -35.70 -18.46
C TYR A 205 -3.13 -37.00 -19.04
N LEU A 206 -2.26 -37.91 -19.36
CA LEU A 206 -2.64 -39.26 -19.88
C LEU A 206 -2.45 -40.31 -18.79
N PRO A 207 -3.47 -41.14 -18.48
CA PRO A 207 -3.33 -42.26 -17.58
C PRO A 207 -2.45 -43.33 -18.26
N ILE A 208 -1.57 -43.95 -17.48
CA ILE A 208 -0.64 -44.98 -17.92
C ILE A 208 -0.66 -46.22 -17.03
N GLY A 209 -1.45 -46.19 -15.96
CA GLY A 209 -1.54 -47.29 -15.00
C GLY A 209 -2.10 -46.86 -13.66
N GLU A 210 -1.92 -47.72 -12.65
CA GLU A 210 -2.41 -47.47 -11.29
C GLU A 210 -1.43 -47.97 -10.22
N LEU A 211 -1.50 -47.34 -9.01
CA LEU A 211 -0.88 -47.86 -7.80
C LEU A 211 -1.88 -47.74 -6.64
N TYR A 212 -2.24 -48.84 -6.01
CA TYR A 212 -3.21 -48.91 -4.91
C TYR A 212 -4.57 -48.23 -5.24
N GLY A 213 -4.98 -48.24 -6.53
CA GLY A 213 -6.21 -47.65 -7.01
C GLY A 213 -6.09 -46.12 -7.24
N PHE A 214 -4.88 -45.56 -7.17
CA PHE A 214 -4.60 -44.21 -7.61
C PHE A 214 -4.07 -44.25 -9.06
N PRO A 215 -4.70 -43.51 -9.99
CA PRO A 215 -4.24 -43.42 -11.36
C PRO A 215 -2.83 -42.82 -11.44
N ILE A 216 -1.99 -43.41 -12.29
CA ILE A 216 -0.68 -42.89 -12.67
C ILE A 216 -0.81 -42.13 -13.98
N LEU A 217 -0.35 -40.89 -14.01
CA LEU A 217 -0.47 -39.98 -15.13
C LEU A 217 0.90 -39.56 -15.64
N VAL A 218 0.98 -39.37 -16.98
CA VAL A 218 2.12 -38.70 -17.61
C VAL A 218 1.67 -37.43 -18.31
N LYS A 219 2.50 -36.40 -18.27
CA LYS A 219 2.28 -35.12 -18.95
C LYS A 219 3.57 -34.64 -19.61
N THR A 220 3.49 -34.31 -20.89
CA THR A 220 4.59 -33.68 -21.62
C THR A 220 4.53 -32.18 -21.42
N GLU A 221 5.57 -31.61 -20.82
CA GLU A 221 5.76 -30.17 -20.71
C GLU A 221 6.81 -29.72 -21.71
N SER A 222 6.53 -28.66 -22.46
CA SER A 222 7.49 -28.00 -23.32
C SER A 222 7.97 -26.69 -22.70
N SER A 223 9.26 -26.46 -22.75
CA SER A 223 9.90 -25.23 -22.33
C SER A 223 10.91 -24.79 -23.38
N ILE A 224 11.01 -23.48 -23.61
CA ILE A 224 12.03 -22.91 -24.50
C ILE A 224 13.27 -22.62 -23.66
N ARG A 225 14.40 -23.30 -23.98
CA ARG A 225 15.70 -23.01 -23.38
C ARG A 225 16.66 -22.62 -24.51
N GLU A 226 17.26 -21.45 -24.39
CA GLU A 226 18.22 -20.92 -25.39
C GLU A 226 17.69 -20.95 -26.84
N GLY A 227 16.37 -20.73 -27.01
CA GLY A 227 15.74 -20.75 -28.32
C GLY A 227 15.40 -22.15 -28.86
N VAL A 228 15.67 -23.21 -28.10
CA VAL A 228 15.32 -24.61 -28.45
C VAL A 228 14.14 -25.09 -27.61
N GLU A 229 13.13 -25.67 -28.26
CA GLU A 229 12.02 -26.31 -27.55
C GLU A 229 12.52 -27.64 -26.93
N VAL A 230 12.50 -27.69 -25.59
CA VAL A 230 12.82 -28.87 -24.82
C VAL A 230 11.55 -29.48 -24.29
N LYS A 231 11.23 -30.69 -24.68
CA LYS A 231 10.09 -31.48 -24.18
C LYS A 231 10.55 -32.39 -23.05
N GLN A 232 9.80 -32.37 -21.95
CA GLN A 232 10.06 -33.21 -20.78
C GLN A 232 8.78 -33.87 -20.30
N ASN A 233 8.81 -35.20 -20.14
CA ASN A 233 7.72 -35.94 -19.57
C ASN A 233 7.81 -35.97 -18.06
N ARG A 234 6.71 -35.57 -17.41
CA ARG A 234 6.56 -35.59 -15.95
C ARG A 234 5.47 -36.58 -15.56
N PHE A 235 5.67 -37.22 -14.44
CA PHE A 235 4.82 -38.27 -13.93
C PHE A 235 4.15 -37.85 -12.64
N PHE A 236 2.88 -38.21 -12.51
CA PHE A 236 2.02 -37.84 -11.38
C PHE A 236 1.26 -39.08 -10.93
N ILE A 237 0.83 -39.06 -9.67
CA ILE A 237 -0.17 -39.94 -9.14
C ILE A 237 -1.38 -39.12 -8.70
N GLU A 238 -2.57 -39.51 -9.15
CA GLU A 238 -3.78 -38.70 -8.98
C GLU A 238 -4.59 -39.16 -7.78
N GLY A 239 -4.76 -38.27 -6.81
CA GLY A 239 -5.70 -38.33 -5.71
C GLY A 239 -6.57 -37.07 -5.74
N ALA A 240 -6.91 -36.51 -4.61
CA ALA A 240 -7.49 -35.17 -4.52
C ALA A 240 -6.55 -34.12 -5.13
N TYR A 241 -5.27 -34.42 -5.09
CA TYR A 241 -4.21 -33.65 -5.77
C TYR A 241 -3.40 -34.55 -6.69
N LYS A 242 -2.61 -33.91 -7.57
CA LYS A 242 -1.63 -34.63 -8.38
C LYS A 242 -0.29 -34.65 -7.66
N TYR A 243 0.03 -35.79 -7.03
CA TYR A 243 1.25 -35.94 -6.24
C TYR A 243 2.44 -36.25 -7.15
N THR A 244 3.59 -35.73 -6.79
CA THR A 244 4.84 -35.96 -7.51
C THR A 244 5.99 -36.25 -6.54
N TYR A 245 6.92 -37.08 -7.00
CA TYR A 245 8.24 -37.21 -6.40
C TYR A 245 9.29 -36.67 -7.38
N ASN A 246 10.32 -36.01 -6.90
CA ASN A 246 11.38 -35.41 -7.73
C ASN A 246 10.82 -34.54 -8.90
N ASN A 247 9.85 -33.67 -8.63
CA ASN A 247 9.18 -32.84 -9.65
C ASN A 247 8.60 -33.64 -10.83
N GLY A 248 8.20 -34.90 -10.61
CA GLY A 248 7.67 -35.79 -11.65
C GLY A 248 8.72 -36.38 -12.58
N GLN A 249 10.01 -36.17 -12.30
CA GLN A 249 11.09 -36.74 -13.09
C GLN A 249 11.40 -38.18 -12.62
N LEU A 250 11.58 -39.12 -13.57
CA LEU A 250 11.99 -40.47 -13.27
C LEU A 250 13.51 -40.62 -13.28
N ALA A 251 14.02 -41.57 -12.49
CA ALA A 251 15.40 -42.00 -12.59
C ALA A 251 15.64 -42.75 -13.90
N MET A 252 16.37 -42.15 -14.81
CA MET A 252 16.61 -42.76 -16.15
C MET A 252 17.71 -43.83 -16.17
N SER A 253 18.55 -43.88 -15.13
CA SER A 253 19.64 -44.86 -14.99
C SER A 253 19.32 -46.01 -14.04
N ASP A 254 18.25 -45.93 -13.26
CA ASP A 254 17.87 -46.90 -12.24
C ASP A 254 16.39 -47.28 -12.39
N HIS A 255 16.15 -48.50 -12.83
CA HIS A 255 14.79 -49.05 -13.05
C HIS A 255 14.02 -49.18 -11.71
N LYS A 256 14.71 -49.57 -10.62
CA LYS A 256 14.07 -49.75 -9.32
C LYS A 256 13.64 -48.38 -8.77
N ALA A 257 14.52 -47.37 -8.86
CA ALA A 257 14.19 -46.02 -8.45
C ALA A 257 13.07 -45.39 -9.31
N ALA A 258 13.02 -45.71 -10.62
CA ALA A 258 11.93 -45.27 -11.47
C ALA A 258 10.58 -45.93 -11.07
N ALA A 259 10.57 -47.21 -10.76
CA ALA A 259 9.38 -47.95 -10.31
C ALA A 259 8.85 -47.43 -8.96
N THR A 260 9.75 -47.05 -8.02
CA THR A 260 9.34 -46.56 -6.67
C THR A 260 8.95 -45.09 -6.63
N ASN A 261 9.05 -44.35 -7.72
CA ASN A 261 8.74 -42.91 -7.78
C ASN A 261 7.32 -42.57 -7.26
N PHE A 262 6.34 -43.37 -7.62
CA PHE A 262 4.94 -43.12 -7.24
C PHE A 262 4.65 -43.48 -5.79
N LEU A 263 5.25 -44.58 -5.29
CA LEU A 263 5.16 -44.90 -3.87
C LEU A 263 5.77 -43.78 -2.99
N ASN A 264 6.95 -43.31 -3.37
CA ASN A 264 7.59 -42.18 -2.69
C ASN A 264 6.76 -40.89 -2.75
N ALA A 265 5.97 -40.70 -3.83
CA ALA A 265 5.08 -39.55 -3.92
C ALA A 265 3.93 -39.62 -2.91
N LEU A 266 3.33 -40.82 -2.72
CA LEU A 266 2.27 -41.05 -1.73
C LEU A 266 2.83 -41.00 -0.28
N ASP A 267 3.99 -41.56 -0.04
CA ASP A 267 4.64 -41.58 1.27
C ASP A 267 5.03 -40.17 1.78
N ARG A 268 5.13 -39.19 0.88
CA ARG A 268 5.38 -37.79 1.21
C ARG A 268 4.13 -37.01 1.66
N ILE A 269 2.93 -37.56 1.51
CA ILE A 269 1.70 -36.85 1.87
C ILE A 269 1.68 -36.37 3.33
N PRO A 270 2.11 -37.17 4.35
CA PRO A 270 2.17 -36.71 5.74
C PRO A 270 3.06 -35.49 5.92
N LYS A 271 4.18 -35.42 5.20
CA LYS A 271 5.09 -34.27 5.24
C LYS A 271 4.44 -33.01 4.67
N LEU A 272 3.64 -33.15 3.62
CA LEU A 272 2.87 -32.02 3.06
C LEU A 272 1.80 -31.55 4.03
N THR A 273 1.10 -32.49 4.68
CA THR A 273 0.10 -32.19 5.70
C THR A 273 0.72 -31.41 6.88
N GLU A 274 1.91 -31.84 7.33
CA GLU A 274 2.62 -31.17 8.42
C GLU A 274 3.09 -29.76 8.06
N GLN A 275 3.45 -29.52 6.79
CA GLN A 275 3.77 -28.16 6.31
C GLN A 275 2.57 -27.23 6.45
N TYR A 276 1.37 -27.66 6.04
CA TYR A 276 0.16 -26.86 6.22
C TYR A 276 -0.22 -26.65 7.69
N ARG A 277 -0.04 -27.65 8.54
CA ARG A 277 -0.24 -27.53 10.00
C ARG A 277 0.69 -26.48 10.61
N THR A 278 1.98 -26.55 10.27
CA THR A 278 2.98 -25.58 10.75
C THR A 278 2.68 -24.16 10.25
N GLU A 279 2.17 -24.02 9.03
CA GLU A 279 1.70 -22.73 8.50
C GLU A 279 0.49 -22.22 9.30
N ASN A 280 -0.49 -23.08 9.57
CA ASN A 280 -1.66 -22.74 10.36
C ASN A 280 -1.30 -22.26 11.76
N GLU A 281 -0.38 -22.95 12.45
CA GLU A 281 0.08 -22.52 13.78
C GLU A 281 0.67 -21.11 13.80
N LYS A 282 1.35 -20.70 12.72
CA LYS A 282 1.89 -19.33 12.59
C LYS A 282 0.76 -18.32 12.38
N LEU A 283 -0.18 -18.64 11.49
CA LEU A 283 -1.33 -17.78 11.23
C LEU A 283 -2.20 -17.62 12.49
N GLU A 284 -2.46 -18.70 13.22
CA GLU A 284 -3.24 -18.70 14.46
C GLU A 284 -2.60 -17.86 15.56
N LYS A 285 -1.26 -17.83 15.66
CA LYS A 285 -0.54 -16.98 16.62
C LYS A 285 -0.73 -15.49 16.34
N ASP A 286 -0.87 -15.11 15.08
CA ASP A 286 -1.04 -13.71 14.70
C ASP A 286 -2.49 -13.21 14.86
N LEU A 287 -3.48 -14.11 14.80
CA LEU A 287 -4.91 -13.74 14.85
C LEU A 287 -5.32 -12.96 16.11
N PRO A 288 -4.91 -13.32 17.34
CA PRO A 288 -5.31 -12.57 18.54
C PRO A 288 -4.84 -11.12 18.48
N THR A 289 -3.58 -10.89 18.12
CA THR A 289 -3.00 -9.54 17.99
C THR A 289 -3.70 -8.72 16.92
N LEU A 290 -3.98 -9.32 15.76
CA LEU A 290 -4.73 -8.65 14.69
C LEU A 290 -6.16 -8.29 15.13
N ARG A 291 -6.85 -9.19 15.86
CA ARG A 291 -8.20 -8.91 16.40
C ARG A 291 -8.18 -7.78 17.42
N GLU A 292 -7.18 -7.71 18.27
CA GLU A 292 -7.01 -6.63 19.25
C GLU A 292 -6.84 -5.28 18.54
N VAL A 293 -5.96 -5.19 17.54
CA VAL A 293 -5.74 -3.97 16.75
C VAL A 293 -7.00 -3.56 15.99
N VAL A 294 -7.69 -4.51 15.36
CA VAL A 294 -8.93 -4.25 14.61
C VAL A 294 -10.09 -3.83 15.55
N GLY A 295 -10.17 -4.41 16.75
CA GLY A 295 -11.14 -4.01 17.77
C GLY A 295 -10.86 -2.67 18.44
N GLY A 296 -9.61 -2.20 18.36
CA GLY A 296 -9.18 -0.96 18.99
C GLY A 296 -9.89 0.28 18.45
N THR A 297 -10.04 1.29 19.31
CA THR A 297 -10.54 2.63 18.97
C THR A 297 -9.47 3.66 19.24
N TRP A 298 -9.41 4.71 18.43
CA TRP A 298 -8.46 5.79 18.66
C TRP A 298 -8.88 6.59 19.89
N LYS A 299 -7.99 6.65 20.88
CA LYS A 299 -8.33 7.17 22.24
C LYS A 299 -8.44 8.69 22.33
N LYS A 300 -7.92 9.43 21.34
CA LYS A 300 -7.86 10.90 21.38
C LYS A 300 -8.96 11.57 20.52
N GLU A 301 -10.02 10.84 20.16
CA GLU A 301 -11.11 11.38 19.33
C GLU A 301 -11.81 12.56 20.02
N ASP A 302 -12.04 12.47 21.32
CA ASP A 302 -12.73 13.53 22.09
C ASP A 302 -11.82 14.74 22.30
N GLU A 303 -10.52 14.53 22.49
CA GLU A 303 -9.53 15.62 22.54
C GLU A 303 -9.51 16.38 21.21
N LEU A 304 -9.49 15.68 20.08
CA LEU A 304 -9.54 16.30 18.75
C LEU A 304 -10.82 17.11 18.55
N LYS A 305 -11.98 16.59 18.97
CA LYS A 305 -13.27 17.30 18.87
C LYS A 305 -13.25 18.59 19.73
N LEU A 306 -12.71 18.51 20.94
CA LEU A 306 -12.59 19.66 21.84
C LEU A 306 -11.74 20.75 21.21
N LEU A 307 -10.52 20.43 20.77
CA LEU A 307 -9.62 21.38 20.14
C LEU A 307 -10.22 22.01 18.86
N LYS A 308 -10.94 21.25 18.06
CA LYS A 308 -11.67 21.78 16.89
C LYS A 308 -12.78 22.74 17.29
N SER A 309 -13.49 22.48 18.38
CA SER A 309 -14.53 23.39 18.88
C SER A 309 -13.92 24.70 19.41
N GLU A 310 -12.82 24.63 20.15
CA GLU A 310 -12.07 25.79 20.61
C GLU A 310 -11.54 26.63 19.43
N MET A 311 -10.97 26.00 18.44
CA MET A 311 -10.51 26.67 17.22
C MET A 311 -11.65 27.39 16.50
N ALA A 312 -12.83 26.78 16.39
CA ALA A 312 -14.00 27.38 15.74
C ALA A 312 -14.52 28.63 16.52
N VAL A 313 -14.46 28.58 17.86
CA VAL A 313 -14.81 29.74 18.69
C VAL A 313 -13.82 30.88 18.46
N LEU A 314 -12.53 30.57 18.45
CA LEU A 314 -11.47 31.57 18.25
C LEU A 314 -11.53 32.17 16.83
N GLU A 315 -11.84 31.39 15.82
CA GLU A 315 -12.06 31.88 14.45
C GLU A 315 -13.22 32.86 14.36
N ARG A 316 -14.32 32.59 15.07
CA ARG A 316 -15.46 33.52 15.12
C ARG A 316 -15.08 34.83 15.78
N LYS A 317 -14.31 34.76 16.89
CA LYS A 317 -13.83 35.98 17.61
C LYS A 317 -12.95 36.81 16.68
N ILE A 318 -11.95 36.25 16.06
CA ILE A 318 -11.06 36.92 15.10
C ILE A 318 -11.85 37.57 13.96
N ARG A 319 -12.83 36.85 13.40
CA ARG A 319 -13.67 37.38 12.32
C ARG A 319 -14.51 38.57 12.75
N LEU A 320 -15.04 38.56 13.97
CA LEU A 320 -15.82 39.69 14.51
C LEU A 320 -14.94 40.92 14.77
N GLU A 321 -13.69 40.74 15.18
CA GLU A 321 -12.73 41.84 15.38
C GLU A 321 -12.26 42.46 14.05
N LEU A 322 -12.20 41.72 12.97
CA LEU A 322 -11.79 42.18 11.64
C LEU A 322 -12.91 42.90 10.86
N VAL A 323 -14.20 42.67 11.19
CA VAL A 323 -15.37 43.26 10.51
C VAL A 323 -15.64 44.76 10.81
N PRO A 324 -15.15 45.43 11.90
CA PRO A 324 -15.50 46.82 12.19
C PRO A 324 -14.87 47.86 11.27
N LEU A 325 -13.84 47.54 10.49
CA LEU A 325 -13.11 48.55 9.70
C LEU A 325 -13.79 48.86 8.33
N GLU A 326 -14.57 47.97 7.78
CA GLU A 326 -15.25 48.22 6.50
C GLU A 326 -16.56 49.01 6.62
N LYS A 327 -17.28 48.89 7.74
CA LYS A 327 -18.54 49.64 7.94
C LYS A 327 -18.38 51.12 8.25
N ASN A 328 -17.20 51.59 8.62
CA ASN A 328 -16.94 53.02 8.88
C ASN A 328 -16.43 53.78 7.64
N MET A 329 -16.04 53.11 6.58
CA MET A 329 -15.68 53.76 5.30
C MET A 329 -16.88 54.04 4.39
N GLU A 330 -17.96 53.26 4.50
CA GLU A 330 -19.20 53.51 3.69
C GLU A 330 -20.14 54.59 4.23
N LYS A 331 -19.94 55.10 5.48
CA LYS A 331 -20.76 56.17 6.04
C LYS A 331 -20.23 57.57 5.77
N GLY A 332 -19.09 57.72 5.14
CA GLY A 332 -18.47 59.04 4.85
C GLY A 332 -18.77 59.61 3.46
N GLU A 333 -19.40 58.85 2.54
CA GLU A 333 -19.61 59.28 1.15
C GLU A 333 -21.07 59.52 0.74
N THR A 334 -22.04 59.46 1.65
CA THR A 334 -23.47 59.55 1.29
C THR A 334 -24.08 60.95 1.48
N ASP A 335 -23.30 62.03 1.68
CA ASP A 335 -23.85 63.36 1.87
C ASP A 335 -23.50 64.40 0.80
N MET A 336 -23.04 64.01 -0.39
CA MET A 336 -22.99 64.91 -1.55
C MET A 336 -23.32 64.20 -2.84
N LYS A 337 -24.56 64.26 -3.26
CA LYS A 337 -25.07 64.45 -4.59
C LYS A 337 -26.44 63.82 -4.80
N GLN A 338 -27.47 64.46 -4.29
CA GLN A 338 -28.75 64.52 -4.99
C GLN A 338 -28.62 65.52 -6.12
N LYS A 339 -28.57 65.05 -7.35
CA LYS A 339 -29.21 65.66 -8.53
C LYS A 339 -28.98 64.84 -9.79
N GLN A 340 -30.14 64.50 -10.37
CA GLN A 340 -30.38 64.17 -11.79
C GLN A 340 -30.19 62.74 -12.27
N SER A 341 -31.33 62.08 -12.34
CA SER A 341 -31.63 61.04 -13.31
C SER A 341 -31.64 61.55 -14.75
N PRO A 342 -31.41 60.73 -15.76
CA PRO A 342 -32.56 60.33 -16.54
C PRO A 342 -32.66 58.82 -16.80
N GLN A 343 -33.91 58.39 -16.91
CA GLN A 343 -34.42 57.12 -17.35
C GLN A 343 -33.95 56.79 -18.76
N ILE A 344 -33.58 55.53 -19.02
CA ILE A 344 -33.76 54.90 -20.31
C ILE A 344 -34.16 53.44 -20.10
N LEU A 345 -35.36 53.18 -20.53
CA LEU A 345 -36.09 52.01 -20.99
C LEU A 345 -35.47 50.63 -21.02
N LEU A 346 -36.31 49.72 -20.52
CA LEU A 346 -36.36 48.29 -20.80
C LEU A 346 -36.34 47.98 -22.29
N SER A 347 -35.64 46.92 -22.66
CA SER A 347 -36.16 45.97 -23.66
C SER A 347 -35.67 44.57 -23.34
N SER A 348 -36.64 43.72 -23.23
CA SER A 348 -36.63 42.27 -23.11
C SER A 348 -35.88 41.61 -24.27
N ILE A 349 -35.13 40.57 -24.05
CA ILE A 349 -34.98 39.50 -25.03
C ILE A 349 -34.84 38.18 -24.29
N GLU A 350 -35.60 37.26 -24.76
CA GLU A 350 -35.94 35.91 -24.39
C GLU A 350 -34.77 34.93 -24.40
N ASN A 351 -34.96 33.88 -23.61
CA ASN A 351 -34.28 32.59 -23.67
C ASN A 351 -34.55 31.88 -24.99
N PRO A 352 -33.64 31.08 -25.52
CA PRO A 352 -34.05 29.76 -25.95
C PRO A 352 -33.13 28.61 -25.53
N GLU A 353 -33.78 27.59 -25.02
CA GLU A 353 -33.69 26.15 -25.28
C GLU A 353 -32.34 25.47 -25.43
N GLN A 354 -32.22 24.40 -24.60
CA GLN A 354 -31.31 23.26 -24.79
C GLN A 354 -31.52 22.54 -26.13
N PRO A 355 -30.51 21.83 -26.61
CA PRO A 355 -30.76 20.44 -26.87
C PRO A 355 -29.69 19.48 -26.29
N SER A 356 -30.21 18.38 -25.83
CA SER A 356 -29.59 17.11 -25.58
C SER A 356 -28.77 16.58 -26.76
N SER A 357 -27.58 16.06 -26.50
CA SER A 357 -27.03 14.99 -27.33
C SER A 357 -26.08 14.09 -26.57
N GLN A 358 -26.46 12.84 -26.57
CA GLN A 358 -25.68 11.63 -26.25
C GLN A 358 -24.44 11.59 -27.13
N HIS A 359 -23.30 11.20 -26.55
CA HIS A 359 -22.28 10.43 -27.26
C HIS A 359 -21.41 9.65 -26.24
N THR A 360 -21.68 8.34 -26.19
CA THR A 360 -20.79 7.23 -26.58
C THR A 360 -19.44 7.12 -25.86
N LEU A 361 -19.40 6.09 -25.00
CA LEU A 361 -18.24 5.39 -24.48
C LEU A 361 -17.26 4.99 -25.60
N VAL A 362 -16.01 5.30 -25.42
CA VAL A 362 -14.91 4.63 -26.11
C VAL A 362 -13.93 4.13 -25.04
N GLU A 363 -13.99 2.83 -24.79
CA GLU A 363 -12.93 2.07 -24.15
C GLU A 363 -11.63 2.17 -24.96
N ARG A 364 -10.54 2.49 -24.30
CA ARG A 364 -9.20 2.17 -24.78
C ARG A 364 -8.40 1.52 -23.66
N SER A 365 -8.35 0.22 -23.73
CA SER A 365 -7.33 -0.62 -23.11
C SER A 365 -5.96 -0.31 -23.70
N VAL A 366 -4.98 0.02 -22.89
CA VAL A 366 -3.57 -0.12 -23.24
C VAL A 366 -2.84 -0.70 -22.05
N SER A 367 -2.56 -1.99 -22.15
CA SER A 367 -1.56 -2.71 -21.39
C SER A 367 -0.16 -2.27 -21.84
N GLN A 368 0.69 -1.85 -20.92
CA GLN A 368 2.13 -2.01 -21.07
C GLN A 368 2.81 -2.11 -19.69
N THR A 369 3.09 -3.34 -19.31
CA THR A 369 4.11 -3.75 -18.36
C THR A 369 5.50 -3.39 -18.89
N LYS A 370 6.27 -2.61 -18.17
CA LYS A 370 7.73 -2.60 -18.27
C LYS A 370 8.33 -2.88 -16.91
N SER A 371 8.89 -4.08 -16.78
CA SER A 371 9.80 -4.48 -15.72
C SER A 371 11.14 -3.77 -15.92
N PHE A 372 11.67 -3.16 -14.87
CA PHE A 372 13.09 -2.88 -14.74
C PHE A 372 13.63 -3.65 -13.54
N ARG A 373 14.59 -4.54 -13.84
CA ARG A 373 15.52 -5.13 -12.87
C ARG A 373 16.67 -4.13 -12.65
N LEU A 374 17.01 -3.93 -11.42
CA LEU A 374 18.37 -3.85 -10.89
C LEU A 374 18.37 -4.49 -9.53
#